data_1a812a1b52cb8f6c26c78df4a3618d52
#
_entry.id   1a812a1b52cb8f6c26c78df4a3618d52
#
_cell.length_a   1.000
_cell.length_b   1.000
_cell.length_c   1.000
_cell.angle_alpha   90.00
_cell.angle_beta   90.00
_cell.angle_gamma   90.00
#
_symmetry.space_group_name_H-M   'P 1'
#
loop_
_entity.id
_entity.type
_entity.pdbx_description
1 polymer ?
#
loop_
_entity_poly.entity_id
_entity_poly.type
_entity_poly.pdbx_seq_one_letter_code
_entity_poly.pdbx_strand_id
1 'polypeptide(L)'
;MAKVMRITTIRKRFPDEWVAAEVTKVDKADAPLAGVIIMHSSDKDKVYQAVKAYLAQHPAARVFLFFTGDPIPESMEVALA
;
A
#
# COMPACT_ATOMS: atom_id res chain seq x y z
N MET A 1 -13.82 9.86 -8.22
CA MET A 1 -12.67 10.55 -7.68
C MET A 1 -11.91 9.66 -6.73
N ALA A 2 -10.60 9.65 -6.83
CA ALA A 2 -9.77 8.87 -5.92
C ALA A 2 -9.84 9.47 -4.51
N LYS A 3 -9.97 8.60 -3.52
CA LYS A 3 -10.10 9.01 -2.13
C LYS A 3 -8.84 8.65 -1.37
N VAL A 4 -8.30 9.62 -0.64
CA VAL A 4 -7.16 9.38 0.24
C VAL A 4 -7.63 8.61 1.46
N MET A 5 -6.93 7.52 1.79
CA MET A 5 -7.26 6.69 2.94
C MET A 5 -6.01 6.45 3.78
N ARG A 6 -6.20 6.33 5.08
CA ARG A 6 -5.10 5.95 5.97
C ARG A 6 -4.74 4.49 5.73
N ILE A 7 -3.47 4.15 5.85
CA ILE A 7 -3.01 2.78 5.65
C ILE A 7 -3.72 1.82 6.62
N THR A 8 -3.94 2.22 7.87
CA THR A 8 -4.65 1.40 8.84
C THR A 8 -6.10 1.13 8.42
N THR A 9 -6.75 2.10 7.79
CA THR A 9 -8.11 1.95 7.27
C THR A 9 -8.12 1.00 6.10
N ILE A 10 -7.13 1.11 5.21
CA ILE A 10 -7.02 0.22 4.06
C ILE A 10 -6.88 -1.23 4.50
N ARG A 11 -6.06 -1.49 5.52
CA ARG A 11 -5.89 -2.85 6.05
C ARG A 11 -7.18 -3.44 6.57
N LYS A 12 -8.03 -2.63 7.19
CA LYS A 12 -9.32 -3.09 7.72
C LYS A 12 -10.35 -3.31 6.62
N ARG A 13 -10.30 -2.46 5.60
CA ARG A 13 -11.31 -2.49 4.54
C ARG A 13 -11.11 -3.63 3.55
N PHE A 14 -9.86 -4.01 3.31
CA PHE A 14 -9.51 -5.05 2.35
C PHE A 14 -8.70 -6.16 3.04
N PRO A 15 -9.36 -6.98 3.85
CA PRO A 15 -8.66 -8.06 4.56
C PRO A 15 -8.16 -9.13 3.60
N ASP A 16 -7.01 -9.70 3.90
CA ASP A 16 -6.41 -10.81 3.13
C ASP A 16 -6.20 -10.48 1.65
N GLU A 17 -5.76 -9.23 1.37
CA GLU A 17 -5.50 -8.81 0.00
C GLU A 17 -4.17 -8.09 -0.13
N TRP A 18 -3.65 -8.10 -1.34
CA TRP A 18 -2.54 -7.25 -1.72
C TRP A 18 -3.09 -5.90 -2.14
N VAL A 19 -2.49 -4.83 -1.67
CA VAL A 19 -2.94 -3.48 -1.97
C VAL A 19 -1.76 -2.65 -2.45
N ALA A 20 -1.97 -1.91 -3.52
CA ALA A 20 -1.02 -0.91 -3.98
C ALA A 20 -1.67 0.47 -3.83
N ALA A 21 -0.94 1.38 -3.22
CA ALA A 21 -1.44 2.74 -3.01
C ALA A 21 -0.37 3.75 -3.34
N GLU A 22 -0.78 4.87 -3.94
CA GLU A 22 0.12 6.00 -4.13
C GLU A 22 0.16 6.76 -2.80
N VAL A 23 1.36 6.87 -2.23
CA VAL A 23 1.54 7.51 -0.93
C VAL A 23 1.36 9.01 -1.05
N THR A 24 0.44 9.57 -0.26
CA THR A 24 0.17 11.01 -0.26
C THR A 24 0.68 11.66 1.02
N LYS A 25 0.92 10.88 2.08
CA LYS A 25 1.37 11.42 3.36
C LYS A 25 2.30 10.42 4.05
N VAL A 26 3.38 10.93 4.59
CA VAL A 26 4.34 10.13 5.34
C VAL A 26 4.54 10.72 6.73
N ASP A 27 5.07 9.91 7.64
CA ASP A 27 5.42 10.38 8.98
C ASP A 27 6.86 10.90 9.01
N LYS A 28 7.36 11.21 10.20
CA LYS A 28 8.70 11.76 10.37
C LYS A 28 9.80 10.80 9.91
N ALA A 29 9.52 9.51 9.95
CA ALA A 29 10.45 8.47 9.52
C ALA A 29 10.28 8.12 8.05
N ASP A 30 9.49 8.90 7.31
CA ASP A 30 9.20 8.67 5.90
C ASP A 30 8.39 7.38 5.67
N ALA A 31 7.68 6.90 6.69
CA ALA A 31 6.80 5.75 6.56
C ALA A 31 5.43 6.15 6.04
N PRO A 32 4.81 5.35 5.17
CA PRO A 32 3.50 5.70 4.61
C PRO A 32 2.41 5.79 5.69
N LEU A 33 1.69 6.90 5.71
CA LEU A 33 0.55 7.10 6.60
C LEU A 33 -0.77 7.02 5.87
N ALA A 34 -0.82 7.54 4.64
CA ALA A 34 -2.05 7.60 3.86
C ALA A 34 -1.72 7.58 2.38
N GLY A 35 -2.69 7.16 1.59
CA GLY A 35 -2.53 7.13 0.14
C GLY A 35 -3.84 6.90 -0.58
N VAL A 36 -3.74 6.88 -1.91
CA VAL A 36 -4.85 6.62 -2.80
C VAL A 36 -4.68 5.21 -3.36
N ILE A 37 -5.70 4.38 -3.23
CA ILE A 37 -5.63 2.99 -3.72
C ILE A 37 -5.55 2.99 -5.24
N ILE A 38 -4.53 2.30 -5.75
CA ILE A 38 -4.35 2.06 -7.19
C ILE A 38 -5.05 0.78 -7.57
N MET A 39 -4.83 -0.28 -6.78
CA MET A 39 -5.36 -1.60 -7.06
C MET A 39 -5.34 -2.44 -5.78
N HIS A 40 -6.30 -3.35 -5.65
CA HIS A 40 -6.28 -4.35 -4.58
C HIS A 40 -6.77 -5.67 -5.15
N SER A 41 -6.20 -6.76 -4.69
CA SER A 41 -6.57 -8.10 -5.14
C SER A 41 -5.92 -9.14 -4.24
N SER A 42 -6.53 -10.31 -4.17
CA SER A 42 -5.90 -11.44 -3.50
C SER A 42 -4.74 -12.01 -4.32
N ASP A 43 -4.66 -11.65 -5.59
CA ASP A 43 -3.58 -12.08 -6.50
C ASP A 43 -2.52 -10.99 -6.59
N LYS A 44 -1.35 -11.29 -6.02
CA LYS A 44 -0.23 -10.35 -6.00
C LYS A 44 0.20 -9.92 -7.40
N ASP A 45 0.22 -10.86 -8.35
CA ASP A 45 0.67 -10.57 -9.70
C ASP A 45 -0.20 -9.54 -10.39
N LYS A 46 -1.52 -9.60 -10.17
CA LYS A 46 -2.43 -8.61 -10.72
C LYS A 46 -2.14 -7.22 -10.19
N VAL A 47 -1.89 -7.13 -8.88
CA VAL A 47 -1.57 -5.85 -8.25
C VAL A 47 -0.23 -5.33 -8.76
N TYR A 48 0.74 -6.22 -8.88
CA TYR A 48 2.07 -5.85 -9.37
C TYR A 48 2.01 -5.30 -10.80
N GLN A 49 1.22 -5.95 -11.66
CA GLN A 49 1.04 -5.47 -13.05
C GLN A 49 0.39 -4.09 -13.08
N ALA A 50 -0.60 -3.87 -12.21
CA ALA A 50 -1.26 -2.57 -12.12
C ALA A 50 -0.28 -1.48 -11.67
N VAL A 51 0.62 -1.80 -10.73
CA VAL A 51 1.64 -0.87 -10.28
C VAL A 51 2.59 -0.50 -11.42
N LYS A 52 3.02 -1.49 -12.20
CA LYS A 52 3.91 -1.25 -13.33
C LYS A 52 3.26 -0.31 -14.35
N ALA A 53 1.99 -0.56 -14.66
CA ALA A 53 1.26 0.29 -15.59
C ALA A 53 1.09 1.70 -15.04
N TYR A 54 0.79 1.82 -13.75
CA TYR A 54 0.63 3.11 -13.11
C TYR A 54 1.92 3.91 -13.14
N LEU A 55 3.04 3.28 -12.80
CA LEU A 55 4.34 3.95 -12.77
C LEU A 55 4.82 4.34 -14.16
N ALA A 56 4.39 3.62 -15.20
CA ALA A 56 4.71 3.99 -16.57
C ALA A 56 4.10 5.34 -16.95
N GLN A 57 2.92 5.66 -16.38
CA GLN A 57 2.24 6.93 -16.63
C GLN A 57 2.60 7.98 -15.59
N HIS A 58 3.02 7.57 -14.41
CA HIS A 58 3.35 8.46 -13.30
C HIS A 58 4.71 8.07 -12.71
N PRO A 59 5.81 8.32 -13.46
CA PRO A 59 7.14 7.82 -13.05
C PRO A 59 7.66 8.41 -11.76
N ALA A 60 7.10 9.55 -11.32
CA ALA A 60 7.50 10.17 -10.06
C ALA A 60 6.63 9.75 -8.89
N ALA A 61 5.63 8.90 -9.12
CA ALA A 61 4.72 8.47 -8.07
C ALA A 61 5.44 7.58 -7.06
N ARG A 62 5.10 7.76 -5.78
CA ARG A 62 5.62 6.91 -4.72
C ARG A 62 4.53 5.89 -4.39
N VAL A 63 4.79 4.63 -4.70
CA VAL A 63 3.81 3.56 -4.53
C VAL A 63 4.24 2.62 -3.40
N PHE A 64 3.28 2.29 -2.55
CA PHE A 64 3.46 1.34 -1.46
C PHE A 64 2.62 0.09 -1.77
N LEU A 65 3.30 -1.07 -1.86
CA LEU A 65 2.65 -2.36 -2.09
C LEU A 65 2.75 -3.18 -0.82
N PHE A 66 1.62 -3.64 -0.29
CA PHE A 66 1.62 -4.39 0.96
C PHE A 66 0.49 -5.43 0.99
N PHE A 67 0.66 -6.43 1.86
CA PHE A 67 -0.35 -7.47 2.09
C PHE A 67 -1.08 -7.18 3.39
N THR A 68 -2.40 -7.22 3.37
CA THR A 68 -3.21 -6.87 4.55
C THR A 68 -3.60 -8.08 5.40
N GLY A 69 -3.46 -9.29 4.84
CA GLY A 69 -4.00 -10.48 5.47
C GLY A 69 -3.24 -10.99 6.68
N ASP A 70 -1.93 -10.90 6.67
CA ASP A 70 -1.11 -11.38 7.78
C ASP A 70 -0.56 -10.19 8.56
N PRO A 71 -1.18 -9.84 9.67
CA PRO A 71 -0.63 -8.76 10.48
C PRO A 71 0.75 -9.16 10.97
N ILE A 72 1.74 -8.34 10.67
CA ILE A 72 3.09 -8.56 11.16
C ILE A 72 3.08 -8.21 12.65
N PRO A 73 3.45 -9.15 13.54
CA PRO A 73 3.53 -8.84 14.97
C PRO A 73 4.46 -7.67 15.22
N GLU A 74 4.15 -6.86 16.21
CA GLU A 74 4.96 -5.69 16.53
C GLU A 74 6.44 -6.03 16.71
N SER A 75 6.71 -7.18 17.31
CA SER A 75 8.09 -7.62 17.50
C SER A 75 8.81 -7.84 16.18
N MET A 76 8.10 -8.30 15.16
CA MET A 76 8.70 -8.51 13.85
C MET A 76 8.91 -7.19 13.12
N GLU A 77 8.00 -6.24 13.28
CA GLU A 77 8.16 -4.92 12.69
C GLU A 77 9.41 -4.24 13.23
N VAL A 78 9.64 -4.36 14.51
CA VAL A 78 10.84 -3.80 15.14
C VAL A 78 12.08 -4.45 14.59
N ALA A 79 12.04 -5.76 14.37
CA ALA A 79 13.19 -6.49 13.85
C ALA A 79 13.52 -6.09 12.41
N LEU A 80 12.53 -5.68 11.66
CA LEU A 80 12.73 -5.28 10.26
C LEU A 80 13.20 -3.84 10.13
N ALA A 81 12.97 -3.06 11.14
CA ALA A 81 13.43 -1.68 11.14
C ALA A 81 14.92 -1.61 11.41
#